data_c8f32a45c1290d517620f2436ed5e347
#
_entry.id   c8f32a45c1290d517620f2436ed5e347
#
_cell.length_a   1.000
_cell.length_b   1.000
_cell.length_c   1.000
_cell.angle_alpha   90.00
_cell.angle_beta   90.00
_cell.angle_gamma   90.00
#
_symmetry.space_group_name_H-M   'P 1'
#
loop_
_entity.id
_entity.type
_entity.pdbx_description
1 polymer ?
#
loop_
_entity_poly.entity_id
_entity_poly.type
_entity_poly.pdbx_seq_one_letter_code
_entity_poly.pdbx_strand_id
1 'polypeptide(L)'
;MTVKEYLGQARFLNLFLDVKLAQIKELKSQAEKSAIILNDDRGKADTLERFKQLEEKIQGEMNRLLDLKMEIIDTISRVDDDECRLILEKRFLNGQKYCEIAEDMYMSEKSVYRIQDKAFKKIVEIKNKMTVDGME
;
A
#
# COMPACT_ATOMS: atom_id res chain seq x y z
N MET A 1 2.24 17.53 -2.73
CA MET A 1 2.60 16.40 -1.85
C MET A 1 4.11 16.33 -1.71
N THR A 2 4.60 16.23 -0.48
CA THR A 2 6.04 16.06 -0.22
C THR A 2 6.46 14.60 -0.48
N VAL A 3 7.77 14.38 -0.63
CA VAL A 3 8.31 13.00 -0.77
C VAL A 3 7.94 12.16 0.44
N LYS A 4 8.06 12.72 1.65
CA LYS A 4 7.72 12.00 2.88
C LYS A 4 6.25 11.58 2.91
N GLU A 5 5.35 12.46 2.48
CA GLU A 5 3.92 12.15 2.39
C GLU A 5 3.66 11.06 1.33
N TYR A 6 4.31 11.17 0.18
CA TYR A 6 4.19 10.18 -0.90
C TYR A 6 4.62 8.79 -0.42
N LEU A 7 5.82 8.68 0.15
CA LEU A 7 6.32 7.40 0.65
C LEU A 7 5.54 6.90 1.86
N GLY A 8 5.06 7.84 2.71
CA GLY A 8 4.26 7.51 3.88
C GLY A 8 2.94 6.83 3.55
N GLN A 9 2.43 6.99 2.33
CA GLN A 9 1.22 6.30 1.89
C GLN A 9 1.37 4.78 1.98
N ALA A 10 2.57 4.25 1.77
CA ALA A 10 2.81 2.80 1.81
C ALA A 10 2.44 2.19 3.17
N ARG A 11 2.64 2.91 4.27
CA ARG A 11 2.24 2.45 5.61
C ARG A 11 0.74 2.25 5.72
N PHE A 12 -0.03 3.23 5.23
CA PHE A 12 -1.49 3.20 5.28
C PHE A 12 -2.07 2.21 4.28
N LEU A 13 -1.39 2.00 3.14
CA LEU A 13 -1.87 1.05 2.12
C LEU A 13 -2.02 -0.36 2.68
N ASN A 14 -1.08 -0.82 3.50
CA ASN A 14 -1.19 -2.14 4.12
C ASN A 14 -2.41 -2.24 5.04
N LEU A 15 -2.68 -1.18 5.82
CA LEU A 15 -3.85 -1.14 6.70
C LEU A 15 -5.15 -1.13 5.89
N PHE A 16 -5.22 -0.34 4.82
CA PHE A 16 -6.40 -0.29 3.96
C PHE A 16 -6.64 -1.63 3.27
N LEU A 17 -5.57 -2.29 2.81
CA LEU A 17 -5.68 -3.61 2.18
C LEU A 17 -6.22 -4.64 3.16
N ASP A 18 -5.75 -4.62 4.41
CA ASP A 18 -6.25 -5.52 5.46
C ASP A 18 -7.74 -5.29 5.72
N VAL A 19 -8.17 -4.03 5.76
CA VAL A 19 -9.58 -3.67 5.95
C VAL A 19 -10.42 -4.20 4.78
N LYS A 20 -9.94 -4.01 3.54
CA LYS A 20 -10.66 -4.49 2.34
C LYS A 20 -10.77 -6.01 2.29
N LEU A 21 -9.71 -6.71 2.66
CA LEU A 21 -9.73 -8.18 2.73
C LEU A 21 -10.72 -8.67 3.79
N ALA A 22 -10.76 -8.01 4.95
CA ALA A 22 -11.72 -8.34 6.00
C ALA A 22 -13.15 -8.09 5.55
N GLN A 23 -13.41 -7.00 4.80
CA GLN A 23 -14.73 -6.70 4.24
C GLN A 23 -15.18 -7.78 3.26
N ILE A 24 -14.31 -8.25 2.39
CA ILE A 24 -14.61 -9.31 1.43
C ILE A 24 -14.96 -10.61 2.17
N LYS A 25 -14.16 -10.96 3.16
CA LYS A 25 -14.39 -12.18 3.97
C LYS A 25 -15.74 -12.14 4.66
N GLU A 26 -16.07 -11.01 5.31
CA GLU A 26 -17.35 -10.82 5.99
C GLU A 26 -18.50 -10.87 5.00
N LEU A 27 -18.35 -10.26 3.84
CA LEU A 27 -19.36 -10.25 2.80
C LEU A 27 -19.69 -11.66 2.31
N LYS A 28 -18.66 -12.48 2.08
CA LYS A 28 -18.83 -13.88 1.67
C LYS A 28 -19.58 -14.68 2.75
N SER A 29 -19.24 -14.47 4.02
CA SER A 29 -19.92 -15.12 5.14
C SER A 29 -21.38 -14.72 5.21
N GLN A 30 -21.70 -13.44 5.05
CA GLN A 30 -23.07 -12.95 5.05
C GLN A 30 -23.87 -13.50 3.86
N ALA A 31 -23.25 -13.58 2.68
CA ALA A 31 -23.88 -14.13 1.49
C ALA A 31 -24.26 -15.60 1.69
N GLU A 32 -23.39 -16.40 2.28
CA GLU A 32 -23.64 -17.81 2.60
C GLU A 32 -24.79 -17.97 3.58
N LYS A 33 -24.82 -17.16 4.65
CA LYS A 33 -25.90 -17.18 5.64
C LYS A 33 -27.23 -16.78 5.01
N SER A 34 -27.25 -15.75 4.18
CA SER A 34 -28.45 -15.29 3.48
C SER A 34 -28.99 -16.35 2.54
N ALA A 35 -28.12 -17.08 1.84
CA ALA A 35 -28.51 -18.16 0.95
C ALA A 35 -29.22 -19.31 1.68
N ILE A 36 -28.84 -19.56 2.93
CA ILE A 36 -29.47 -20.59 3.78
C ILE A 36 -30.84 -20.14 4.28
N ILE A 37 -30.99 -18.88 4.65
CA ILE A 37 -32.20 -18.32 5.24
C ILE A 37 -33.30 -18.09 4.20
N LEU A 38 -32.93 -17.65 2.99
CA LEU A 38 -33.90 -17.36 1.94
C LEU A 38 -34.37 -18.63 1.25
N ASN A 39 -35.68 -18.94 1.42
CA ASN A 39 -36.32 -20.11 0.79
C ASN A 39 -36.88 -19.81 -0.59
N ASP A 40 -36.84 -18.57 -1.02
CA ASP A 40 -37.32 -18.09 -2.31
C ASP A 40 -36.11 -17.96 -3.29
N ASP A 41 -36.12 -18.75 -4.34
CA ASP A 41 -35.05 -18.77 -5.34
C ASP A 41 -34.83 -17.40 -5.99
N ARG A 42 -35.89 -16.64 -6.20
CA ARG A 42 -35.82 -15.31 -6.81
C ARG A 42 -35.18 -14.30 -5.87
N GLY A 43 -35.62 -14.28 -4.62
CA GLY A 43 -35.05 -13.42 -3.59
C GLY A 43 -33.60 -13.76 -3.30
N LYS A 44 -33.27 -15.05 -3.31
CA LYS A 44 -31.92 -15.56 -3.10
C LYS A 44 -30.99 -15.10 -4.23
N ALA A 45 -31.42 -15.25 -5.49
CA ALA A 45 -30.62 -14.84 -6.65
C ALA A 45 -30.36 -13.32 -6.65
N ASP A 46 -31.39 -12.52 -6.32
CA ASP A 46 -31.27 -11.07 -6.26
C ASP A 46 -30.31 -10.63 -5.15
N THR A 47 -30.40 -11.24 -4.00
CA THR A 47 -29.52 -10.96 -2.85
C THR A 47 -28.07 -11.33 -3.17
N LEU A 48 -27.85 -12.50 -3.77
CA LEU A 48 -26.50 -12.95 -4.14
C LEU A 48 -25.88 -12.01 -5.19
N GLU A 49 -26.66 -11.51 -6.14
CA GLU A 49 -26.19 -10.55 -7.13
C GLU A 49 -25.72 -9.25 -6.50
N ARG A 50 -26.47 -8.76 -5.49
CA ARG A 50 -26.08 -7.54 -4.74
C ARG A 50 -24.78 -7.75 -3.98
N PHE A 51 -24.59 -8.90 -3.35
CA PHE A 51 -23.32 -9.23 -2.68
C PHE A 51 -22.17 -9.29 -3.67
N LYS A 52 -22.39 -9.88 -4.83
CA LYS A 52 -21.39 -9.97 -5.90
C LYS A 52 -20.97 -8.57 -6.39
N GLN A 53 -21.94 -7.69 -6.63
CA GLN A 53 -21.66 -6.31 -7.05
C GLN A 53 -20.83 -5.56 -6.02
N LEU A 54 -21.14 -5.74 -4.75
CA LEU A 54 -20.41 -5.10 -3.66
C LEU A 54 -18.97 -5.66 -3.55
N GLU A 55 -18.82 -6.97 -3.72
CA GLU A 55 -17.49 -7.59 -3.75
C GLU A 55 -16.63 -7.04 -4.89
N GLU A 56 -17.20 -6.90 -6.08
CA GLU A 56 -16.52 -6.35 -7.26
C GLU A 56 -16.06 -4.90 -7.01
N LYS A 57 -16.90 -4.10 -6.35
CA LYS A 57 -16.55 -2.73 -5.98
C LYS A 57 -15.37 -2.70 -5.02
N ILE A 58 -15.38 -3.53 -4.00
CA ILE A 58 -14.29 -3.62 -3.02
C ILE A 58 -13.00 -4.10 -3.71
N GLN A 59 -13.10 -5.07 -4.60
CA GLN A 59 -11.96 -5.56 -5.39
C GLN A 59 -11.34 -4.45 -6.23
N GLY A 60 -12.17 -3.63 -6.87
CA GLY A 60 -11.69 -2.48 -7.65
C GLY A 60 -10.93 -1.48 -6.80
N GLU A 61 -11.44 -1.17 -5.61
CA GLU A 61 -10.77 -0.28 -4.66
C GLU A 61 -9.42 -0.86 -4.22
N MET A 62 -9.41 -2.17 -3.92
CA MET A 62 -8.19 -2.87 -3.50
C MET A 62 -7.14 -2.87 -4.62
N ASN A 63 -7.54 -3.07 -5.86
CA ASN A 63 -6.62 -3.08 -6.99
C ASN A 63 -5.92 -1.72 -7.16
N ARG A 64 -6.64 -0.61 -6.96
CA ARG A 64 -6.05 0.72 -7.01
C ARG A 64 -5.01 0.92 -5.90
N LEU A 65 -5.29 0.43 -4.70
CA LEU A 65 -4.36 0.51 -3.59
C LEU A 65 -3.10 -0.32 -3.86
N LEU A 66 -3.28 -1.50 -4.45
CA LEU A 66 -2.15 -2.36 -4.85
C LEU A 66 -1.28 -1.70 -5.91
N ASP A 67 -1.88 -1.05 -6.91
CA ASP A 67 -1.14 -0.35 -7.96
C ASP A 67 -0.28 0.76 -7.37
N LEU A 68 -0.82 1.53 -6.45
CA LEU A 68 -0.07 2.60 -5.76
C LEU A 68 1.07 2.03 -4.93
N LYS A 69 0.82 0.93 -4.22
CA LYS A 69 1.86 0.27 -3.42
C LYS A 69 3.00 -0.22 -4.32
N MET A 70 2.67 -0.84 -5.44
CA MET A 70 3.66 -1.31 -6.40
C MET A 70 4.49 -0.15 -6.97
N GLU A 71 3.85 0.97 -7.26
CA GLU A 71 4.53 2.19 -7.72
C GLU A 71 5.55 2.67 -6.69
N ILE A 72 5.18 2.74 -5.43
CA ILE A 72 6.07 3.19 -4.35
C ILE A 72 7.25 2.23 -4.21
N ILE A 73 6.99 0.92 -4.21
CA ILE A 73 8.05 -0.10 -4.13
C ILE A 73 9.02 0.05 -5.31
N ASP A 74 8.50 0.21 -6.52
CA ASP A 74 9.32 0.39 -7.72
C ASP A 74 10.16 1.66 -7.63
N THR A 75 9.56 2.76 -7.17
CA THR A 75 10.26 4.04 -7.02
C THR A 75 11.44 3.90 -6.04
N ILE A 76 11.22 3.27 -4.90
CA ILE A 76 12.27 3.03 -3.90
C ILE A 76 13.35 2.13 -4.48
N SER A 77 12.98 1.09 -5.24
CA SER A 77 13.94 0.14 -5.82
C SER A 77 14.91 0.79 -6.81
N ARG A 78 14.53 1.96 -7.35
CA ARG A 78 15.38 2.70 -8.30
C ARG A 78 16.44 3.57 -7.64
N VAL A 79 16.43 3.68 -6.32
CA VAL A 79 17.46 4.41 -5.58
C VAL A 79 18.77 3.64 -5.70
N ASP A 80 19.80 4.28 -6.26
CA ASP A 80 21.08 3.65 -6.58
C ASP A 80 22.02 3.48 -5.39
N ASP A 81 21.80 4.20 -4.31
CA ASP A 81 22.58 4.13 -3.07
C ASP A 81 21.95 3.10 -2.13
N ASP A 82 22.68 2.03 -1.82
CA ASP A 82 22.17 0.92 -1.01
C ASP A 82 21.74 1.35 0.39
N GLU A 83 22.50 2.23 1.03
CA GLU A 83 22.20 2.72 2.37
C GLU A 83 20.91 3.56 2.37
N CYS A 84 20.78 4.45 1.40
CA CYS A 84 19.57 5.27 1.21
C CYS A 84 18.35 4.37 0.95
N ARG A 85 18.48 3.42 0.04
CA ARG A 85 17.40 2.50 -0.29
C ARG A 85 16.98 1.68 0.90
N LEU A 86 17.93 1.15 1.66
CA LEU A 86 17.66 0.32 2.83
C LEU A 86 16.87 1.08 3.89
N ILE A 87 17.25 2.33 4.16
CA ILE A 87 16.53 3.17 5.12
C ILE A 87 15.09 3.42 4.66
N LEU A 88 14.89 3.71 3.37
CA LEU A 88 13.55 3.91 2.82
C LEU A 88 12.69 2.65 2.93
N GLU A 89 13.26 1.50 2.61
CA GLU A 89 12.56 0.22 2.72
C GLU A 89 12.17 -0.09 4.16
N LYS A 90 13.11 0.06 5.10
CA LYS A 90 12.85 -0.20 6.52
C LYS A 90 11.77 0.72 7.07
N ARG A 91 11.84 2.01 6.77
CA ARG A 91 10.90 2.98 7.32
C ARG A 91 9.54 2.95 6.63
N PHE A 92 9.51 2.99 5.32
CA PHE A 92 8.25 3.19 4.57
C PHE A 92 7.59 1.91 4.11
N LEU A 93 8.34 0.85 3.86
CA LEU A 93 7.76 -0.44 3.47
C LEU A 93 7.56 -1.37 4.66
N ASN A 94 8.51 -1.40 5.60
CA ASN A 94 8.44 -2.29 6.77
C ASN A 94 7.86 -1.63 8.02
N GLY A 95 7.71 -0.29 8.03
CA GLY A 95 7.10 0.43 9.15
C GLY A 95 7.95 0.48 10.40
N GLN A 96 9.28 0.31 10.28
CA GLN A 96 10.17 0.34 11.43
C GLN A 96 10.31 1.75 12.02
N LYS A 97 10.48 1.81 13.33
CA LYS A 97 10.76 3.08 14.04
C LYS A 97 12.19 3.51 13.77
N TYR A 98 12.44 4.82 13.81
CA TYR A 98 13.79 5.34 13.57
C TYR A 98 14.82 4.79 14.54
N CYS A 99 14.47 4.58 15.81
CA CYS A 99 15.37 3.97 16.78
C CYS A 99 15.76 2.55 16.42
N GLU A 100 14.82 1.78 15.86
CA GLU A 100 15.08 0.41 15.40
C GLU A 100 16.00 0.39 14.19
N ILE A 101 15.76 1.31 13.24
CA ILE A 101 16.60 1.44 12.05
C ILE A 101 18.03 1.81 12.44
N ALA A 102 18.19 2.77 13.35
CA ALA A 102 19.49 3.21 13.84
C ALA A 102 20.25 2.05 14.49
N GLU A 103 19.56 1.28 15.31
CA GLU A 103 20.15 0.09 15.96
C GLU A 103 20.57 -0.94 14.93
N ASP A 104 19.72 -1.27 13.98
CA ASP A 104 20.00 -2.28 12.93
C ASP A 104 21.20 -1.88 12.08
N MET A 105 21.35 -0.58 11.81
CA MET A 105 22.38 -0.08 10.92
C MET A 105 23.62 0.42 11.64
N TYR A 106 23.69 0.23 12.97
CA TYR A 106 24.85 0.60 13.81
C TYR A 106 25.19 2.10 13.67
N MET A 107 24.17 2.97 13.71
CA MET A 107 24.38 4.41 13.62
C MET A 107 23.41 5.15 14.55
N SER A 108 23.61 6.46 14.71
CA SER A 108 22.70 7.30 15.48
C SER A 108 21.42 7.60 14.69
N GLU A 109 20.34 7.93 15.38
CA GLU A 109 19.12 8.40 14.73
C GLU A 109 19.37 9.63 13.88
N LYS A 110 20.24 10.53 14.35
CA LYS A 110 20.64 11.73 13.59
C LYS A 110 21.23 11.35 12.25
N SER A 111 22.07 10.32 12.20
CA SER A 111 22.65 9.81 10.97
C SER A 111 21.58 9.21 10.04
N VAL A 112 20.60 8.50 10.62
CA VAL A 112 19.48 7.94 9.83
C VAL A 112 18.70 9.07 9.17
N TYR A 113 18.37 10.14 9.90
CA TYR A 113 17.65 11.29 9.34
C TYR A 113 18.44 11.98 8.23
N ARG A 114 19.76 12.13 8.43
CA ARG A 114 20.65 12.74 7.42
C ARG A 114 20.65 11.93 6.13
N ILE A 115 20.75 10.60 6.23
CA ILE A 115 20.76 9.71 5.08
C ILE A 115 19.37 9.70 4.43
N GLN A 116 18.30 9.73 5.23
CA GLN A 116 16.94 9.81 4.72
C GLN A 116 16.72 11.09 3.90
N ASP A 117 17.23 12.22 4.35
CA ASP A 117 17.14 13.48 3.60
C ASP A 117 17.83 13.36 2.24
N LYS A 118 18.99 12.73 2.20
CA LYS A 118 19.70 12.43 0.96
C LYS A 118 18.86 11.51 0.07
N ALA A 119 18.25 10.49 0.66
CA ALA A 119 17.38 9.55 -0.06
C ALA A 119 16.17 10.27 -0.66
N PHE A 120 15.56 11.20 0.07
CA PHE A 120 14.41 11.97 -0.43
C PHE A 120 14.77 12.78 -1.67
N LYS A 121 15.97 13.36 -1.71
CA LYS A 121 16.46 14.09 -2.88
C LYS A 121 16.57 13.16 -4.08
N LYS A 122 17.05 11.95 -3.88
CA LYS A 122 17.13 10.93 -4.92
C LYS A 122 15.76 10.53 -5.45
N ILE A 123 14.76 10.43 -4.55
CA ILE A 123 13.38 10.13 -4.94
C ILE A 123 12.81 11.25 -5.82
N VAL A 124 13.06 12.52 -5.48
CA VAL A 124 12.61 13.65 -6.29
C VAL A 124 13.18 13.54 -7.71
N GLU A 125 14.46 13.24 -7.84
CA GLU A 125 15.12 13.07 -9.14
C GLU A 125 14.50 11.93 -9.94
N ILE A 126 14.25 10.79 -9.28
CA ILE A 126 13.66 9.61 -9.90
C ILE A 126 12.25 9.93 -10.42
N LYS A 127 11.42 10.59 -9.60
CA LYS A 127 10.05 10.93 -9.98
C LYS A 127 10.01 11.94 -11.12
N ASN A 128 10.90 12.92 -11.13
CA ASN A 128 11.01 13.88 -12.21
C ASN A 128 11.38 13.18 -13.52
N LYS A 129 12.32 12.25 -13.45
CA LYS A 129 12.76 11.47 -14.61
C LYS A 129 11.63 10.57 -15.13
N MET A 130 10.89 9.92 -14.23
CA MET A 130 9.75 9.08 -14.60
C MET A 130 8.66 9.91 -15.30
N THR A 131 8.39 11.12 -14.80
CA THR A 131 7.39 12.02 -15.38
C THR A 131 7.81 12.44 -16.80
N VAL A 132 9.09 12.78 -17.00
CA VAL A 132 9.62 13.13 -18.32
C VAL A 132 9.51 11.95 -19.29
N ASP A 133 9.91 10.76 -18.85
CA ASP A 133 9.83 9.54 -19.66
C ASP A 133 8.36 9.21 -19.99
N GLY A 134 7.44 9.47 -19.07
CA GLY A 134 6.02 9.26 -19.28
C GLY A 134 5.36 10.25 -20.23
N MET A 135 6.00 11.37 -20.51
CA MET A 135 5.51 12.39 -21.45
C MET A 135 5.96 12.14 -22.90
N GLU A 136 6.90 11.26 -23.07
CA GLU A 136 7.36 10.83 -24.40
C GLU A 136 6.47 9.69 -24.91
#